data_111b7caec53bc177051581d3198fa804
#
_entry.id   111b7caec53bc177051581d3198fa804
#
_cell.length_a   1.000
_cell.length_b   1.000
_cell.length_c   1.000
_cell.angle_alpha   90.00
_cell.angle_beta   90.00
_cell.angle_gamma   90.00
#
_symmetry.space_group_name_H-M   'P 1'
#
loop_
_entity.id
_entity.type
_entity.pdbx_description
1 polymer ?
#
loop_
_entity_poly.entity_id
_entity_poly.type
_entity_poly.pdbx_seq_one_letter_code
_entity_poly.pdbx_strand_id
1 'polypeptide(L)'
;MKIAIAGGGIGGLTLALALHRVGLSPVVFEQAPQIREVGVGINTLPHAIRELADLGLLKALDSIAIRTKTLVYKTATGQNIVSQPRGTWAGYDVPQFSIHRGMLQRVLADAVVERLGSDAIKTGHRLNAFSQTADAVALSVTPEDRVEQTYAFDALVGADGIHSV
;
A
#
# COMPACT_ATOMS: atom_id res chain seq x y z
N MET A 1 20.82 1.33 7.14
CA MET A 1 20.33 2.19 6.06
C MET A 1 18.96 2.73 6.47
N LYS A 2 18.79 4.05 6.52
CA LYS A 2 17.54 4.75 6.82
C LYS A 2 16.81 5.07 5.50
N ILE A 3 15.61 4.58 5.34
CA ILE A 3 14.83 4.76 4.09
C ILE A 3 13.58 5.56 4.39
N ALA A 4 13.34 6.60 3.59
CA ALA A 4 12.07 7.32 3.56
C ALA A 4 11.19 6.81 2.42
N ILE A 5 9.89 6.74 2.66
CA ILE A 5 8.88 6.44 1.65
C ILE A 5 7.90 7.62 1.62
N ALA A 6 7.75 8.26 0.48
CA ALA A 6 6.76 9.31 0.28
C ALA A 6 5.44 8.68 -0.18
N GLY A 7 4.40 8.79 0.66
CA GLY A 7 3.06 8.29 0.40
C GLY A 7 2.68 7.04 1.21
N GLY A 8 1.63 7.17 2.03
CA GLY A 8 1.02 6.10 2.83
C GLY A 8 -0.10 5.35 2.10
N GLY A 9 -0.04 5.31 0.77
CA GLY A 9 -0.93 4.50 -0.06
C GLY A 9 -0.59 3.01 0.00
N ILE A 10 -1.37 2.18 -0.73
CA ILE A 10 -1.15 0.72 -0.81
C ILE A 10 0.30 0.40 -1.19
N GLY A 11 0.87 1.11 -2.19
CA GLY A 11 2.24 0.87 -2.65
C GLY A 11 3.28 1.16 -1.57
N GLY A 12 3.21 2.34 -0.92
CA GLY A 12 4.17 2.74 0.11
C GLY A 12 4.12 1.85 1.35
N LEU A 13 2.92 1.50 1.81
CA LEU A 13 2.76 0.61 2.96
C LEU A 13 3.22 -0.83 2.65
N THR A 14 2.92 -1.34 1.44
CA THR A 14 3.43 -2.65 1.00
C THR A 14 4.95 -2.65 0.92
N LEU A 15 5.55 -1.58 0.38
CA LEU A 15 7.01 -1.42 0.34
C LEU A 15 7.61 -1.38 1.75
N ALA A 16 6.98 -0.67 2.70
CA ALA A 16 7.44 -0.62 4.08
C ALA A 16 7.51 -2.03 4.71
N LEU A 17 6.49 -2.84 4.50
CA LEU A 17 6.46 -4.23 4.97
C LEU A 17 7.50 -5.11 4.26
N ALA A 18 7.69 -4.93 2.96
CA ALA A 18 8.68 -5.68 2.19
C ALA A 18 10.12 -5.34 2.65
N LEU A 19 10.41 -4.07 2.90
CA LEU A 19 11.70 -3.62 3.45
C LEU A 19 11.91 -4.16 4.87
N HIS A 20 10.86 -4.16 5.69
CA HIS A 20 10.95 -4.75 7.04
C HIS A 20 11.30 -6.24 6.99
N ARG A 21 10.72 -7.00 6.06
CA ARG A 21 11.03 -8.44 5.88
C ARG A 21 12.51 -8.71 5.62
N VAL A 22 13.22 -7.78 5.01
CA VAL A 22 14.68 -7.87 4.77
C VAL A 22 15.53 -7.15 5.82
N GLY A 23 14.94 -6.82 6.98
CA GLY A 23 15.66 -6.25 8.13
C GLY A 23 15.88 -4.74 8.09
N LEU A 24 15.15 -4.01 7.24
CA LEU A 24 15.19 -2.55 7.17
C LEU A 24 14.00 -1.93 7.93
N SER A 25 14.20 -0.72 8.43
CA SER A 25 13.17 0.02 9.18
C SER A 25 12.87 1.35 8.48
N PRO A 26 12.03 1.35 7.44
CA PRO A 26 11.66 2.57 6.72
C PRO A 26 10.70 3.44 7.53
N VAL A 27 10.64 4.73 7.15
CA VAL A 27 9.65 5.69 7.63
C VAL A 27 8.79 6.14 6.46
N VAL A 28 7.47 6.03 6.60
CA VAL A 28 6.48 6.47 5.62
C VAL A 28 5.99 7.86 5.97
N PHE A 29 6.07 8.80 5.03
CA PHE A 29 5.51 10.14 5.13
C PHE A 29 4.20 10.20 4.34
N GLU A 30 3.10 10.52 5.01
CA GLU A 30 1.76 10.62 4.41
C GLU A 30 1.19 12.02 4.65
N GLN A 31 0.79 12.71 3.57
CA GLN A 31 0.26 14.06 3.67
C GLN A 31 -1.11 14.15 4.35
N ALA A 32 -1.94 13.11 4.22
CA ALA A 32 -3.23 13.07 4.90
C ALA A 32 -3.04 12.98 6.41
N PRO A 33 -3.83 13.71 7.22
CA PRO A 33 -3.71 13.70 8.68
C PRO A 33 -4.02 12.33 9.30
N GLN A 34 -4.71 11.49 8.55
CA GLN A 34 -5.00 10.10 8.96
C GLN A 34 -5.25 9.21 7.74
N ILE A 35 -4.92 7.96 7.85
CA ILE A 35 -5.30 6.94 6.86
C ILE A 35 -6.78 6.63 7.05
N ARG A 36 -7.60 7.00 6.06
CA ARG A 36 -9.05 6.77 6.06
C ARG A 36 -9.42 5.67 5.08
N GLU A 37 -10.45 4.91 5.43
CA GLU A 37 -11.04 3.89 4.56
C GLU A 37 -11.84 4.53 3.42
N VAL A 38 -11.17 5.26 2.54
CA VAL A 38 -11.78 5.96 1.40
C VAL A 38 -11.52 5.18 0.13
N GLY A 39 -12.52 5.13 -0.73
CA GLY A 39 -12.35 4.55 -2.07
C GLY A 39 -13.52 3.69 -2.50
N VAL A 40 -13.25 2.89 -3.52
CA VAL A 40 -14.20 1.96 -4.15
C VAL A 40 -13.69 0.53 -4.03
N GLY A 41 -14.52 -0.43 -4.44
CA GLY A 41 -14.10 -1.82 -4.58
C GLY A 41 -13.03 -1.96 -5.66
N ILE A 42 -12.01 -2.74 -5.38
CA ILE A 42 -10.97 -3.14 -6.33
C ILE A 42 -10.84 -4.65 -6.40
N ASN A 43 -10.37 -5.15 -7.52
CA ASN A 43 -10.00 -6.55 -7.67
C ASN A 43 -8.49 -6.69 -7.54
N THR A 44 -8.04 -7.45 -6.52
CA THR A 44 -6.63 -7.79 -6.32
C THR A 44 -6.38 -9.16 -6.91
N LEU A 45 -5.57 -9.18 -7.97
CA LEU A 45 -5.28 -10.39 -8.74
C LEU A 45 -4.32 -11.34 -7.98
N PRO A 46 -4.27 -12.64 -8.34
CA PRO A 46 -3.46 -13.62 -7.63
C PRO A 46 -1.98 -13.26 -7.46
N HIS A 47 -1.35 -12.60 -8.45
CA HIS A 47 0.04 -12.18 -8.32
C HIS A 47 0.24 -11.14 -7.20
N ALA A 48 -0.69 -10.18 -7.05
CA ALA A 48 -0.64 -9.23 -5.93
C ALA A 48 -0.94 -9.91 -4.59
N ILE A 49 -1.90 -10.84 -4.58
CA ILE A 49 -2.23 -11.58 -3.35
C ILE A 49 -1.09 -12.49 -2.91
N ARG A 50 -0.31 -13.05 -3.83
CA ARG A 50 0.89 -13.83 -3.48
C ARG A 50 1.90 -12.98 -2.69
N GLU A 51 2.20 -11.77 -3.18
CA GLU A 51 3.10 -10.85 -2.47
C GLU A 51 2.57 -10.48 -1.07
N LEU A 52 1.27 -10.22 -0.96
CA LEU A 52 0.64 -9.92 0.33
C LEU A 52 0.60 -11.16 1.26
N ALA A 53 0.45 -12.35 0.71
CA ALA A 53 0.53 -13.60 1.44
C ALA A 53 1.95 -13.85 1.98
N ASP A 54 2.97 -13.60 1.17
CA ASP A 54 4.39 -13.68 1.57
C ASP A 54 4.74 -12.66 2.66
N LEU A 55 4.01 -11.55 2.72
CA LEU A 55 4.06 -10.59 3.83
C LEU A 55 3.22 -11.03 5.05
N GLY A 56 2.60 -12.22 5.02
CA GLY A 56 1.81 -12.77 6.14
C GLY A 56 0.42 -12.15 6.30
N LEU A 57 -0.11 -11.47 5.28
CA LEU A 57 -1.37 -10.72 5.37
C LEU A 57 -2.59 -11.50 4.86
N LEU A 58 -2.41 -12.71 4.29
CA LEU A 58 -3.49 -13.44 3.64
C LEU A 58 -4.71 -13.65 4.55
N LYS A 59 -4.49 -14.03 5.82
CA LYS A 59 -5.57 -14.26 6.78
C LYS A 59 -6.36 -12.99 7.10
N ALA A 60 -5.69 -11.86 7.27
CA ALA A 60 -6.32 -10.57 7.52
C ALA A 60 -7.16 -10.12 6.31
N LEU A 61 -6.62 -10.28 5.10
CA LEU A 61 -7.34 -9.97 3.87
C LEU A 61 -8.54 -10.86 3.65
N ASP A 62 -8.43 -12.15 3.92
CA ASP A 62 -9.51 -13.11 3.74
C ASP A 62 -10.70 -12.85 4.68
N SER A 63 -10.46 -12.21 5.83
CA SER A 63 -11.54 -11.84 6.78
C SER A 63 -12.38 -10.65 6.35
N ILE A 64 -11.88 -9.81 5.40
CA ILE A 64 -12.52 -8.56 5.00
C ILE A 64 -12.84 -8.50 3.50
N ALA A 65 -12.38 -9.45 2.72
CA ALA A 65 -12.51 -9.47 1.28
C ALA A 65 -13.44 -10.59 0.80
N ILE A 66 -13.91 -10.47 -0.43
CA ILE A 66 -14.72 -11.50 -1.08
C ILE A 66 -13.80 -12.26 -2.04
N ARG A 67 -13.70 -13.59 -1.87
CA ARG A 67 -13.00 -14.46 -2.83
C ARG A 67 -13.78 -14.48 -4.15
N THR A 68 -13.20 -13.90 -5.20
CA THR A 68 -13.79 -13.85 -6.52
C THR A 68 -13.64 -15.21 -7.20
N LYS A 69 -14.78 -15.89 -7.45
CA LYS A 69 -14.80 -17.21 -8.08
C LYS A 69 -14.80 -17.13 -9.59
N THR A 70 -15.59 -16.22 -10.15
CA THR A 70 -15.85 -16.17 -11.60
C THR A 70 -16.00 -14.73 -12.05
N LEU A 71 -15.41 -14.40 -13.19
CA LEU A 71 -15.68 -13.18 -13.93
C LEU A 71 -16.59 -13.51 -15.12
N VAL A 72 -17.71 -12.82 -15.22
CA VAL A 72 -18.71 -13.03 -16.28
C VAL A 72 -18.93 -11.73 -17.03
N TYR A 73 -18.75 -11.77 -18.34
CA TYR A 73 -19.18 -10.69 -19.24
C TYR A 73 -20.52 -11.06 -19.87
N LYS A 74 -21.44 -10.11 -19.88
CA LYS A 74 -22.77 -10.27 -20.43
C LYS A 74 -23.10 -9.15 -21.41
N THR A 75 -24.03 -9.44 -22.37
CA THR A 75 -24.64 -8.39 -23.16
C THR A 75 -25.55 -7.51 -22.29
N ALA A 76 -25.99 -6.37 -22.82
CA ALA A 76 -26.98 -5.51 -22.16
C ALA A 76 -28.32 -6.24 -21.88
N THR A 77 -28.64 -7.29 -22.65
CA THR A 77 -29.84 -8.14 -22.50
C THR A 77 -29.61 -9.34 -21.58
N GLY A 78 -28.44 -9.46 -20.93
CA GLY A 78 -28.14 -10.49 -19.94
C GLY A 78 -27.57 -11.80 -20.49
N GLN A 79 -27.32 -11.93 -21.79
CA GLN A 79 -26.72 -13.12 -22.38
C GLN A 79 -25.23 -13.21 -22.02
N ASN A 80 -24.75 -14.38 -21.66
CA ASN A 80 -23.33 -14.61 -21.36
C ASN A 80 -22.50 -14.52 -22.65
N ILE A 81 -21.48 -13.65 -22.63
CA ILE A 81 -20.45 -13.57 -23.68
C ILE A 81 -19.30 -14.50 -23.31
N VAL A 82 -18.78 -14.37 -22.08
CA VAL A 82 -17.68 -15.19 -21.58
C VAL A 82 -17.78 -15.34 -20.06
N SER A 83 -17.38 -16.49 -19.55
CA SER A 83 -17.26 -16.78 -18.14
C SER A 83 -15.88 -17.39 -17.87
N GLN A 84 -15.12 -16.80 -16.94
CA GLN A 84 -13.76 -17.21 -16.62
C GLN A 84 -13.60 -17.47 -15.13
N PRO A 85 -13.06 -18.62 -14.72
CA PRO A 85 -12.71 -18.85 -13.31
C PRO A 85 -11.62 -17.88 -12.85
N ARG A 86 -11.58 -17.60 -11.55
CA ARG A 86 -10.63 -16.67 -10.92
C ARG A 86 -10.00 -17.29 -9.68
N GLY A 87 -8.80 -16.77 -9.32
CA GLY A 87 -8.09 -17.19 -8.14
C GLY A 87 -7.83 -18.69 -8.11
N THR A 88 -8.12 -19.33 -6.99
CA THR A 88 -7.92 -20.79 -6.81
C THR A 88 -8.77 -21.64 -7.76
N TRP A 89 -9.91 -21.14 -8.22
CA TRP A 89 -10.75 -21.82 -9.21
C TRP A 89 -10.17 -21.75 -10.63
N ALA A 90 -9.21 -20.88 -10.88
CA ALA A 90 -8.43 -20.80 -12.12
C ALA A 90 -7.08 -21.54 -12.04
N GLY A 91 -6.83 -22.29 -10.95
CA GLY A 91 -5.60 -23.05 -10.75
C GLY A 91 -4.46 -22.26 -10.09
N TYR A 92 -4.71 -21.07 -9.58
CA TYR A 92 -3.71 -20.35 -8.78
C TYR A 92 -3.65 -20.90 -7.35
N ASP A 93 -2.50 -20.80 -6.72
CA ASP A 93 -2.22 -21.20 -5.33
C ASP A 93 -2.82 -20.26 -4.28
N VAL A 94 -3.19 -19.04 -4.70
CA VAL A 94 -3.82 -18.00 -3.86
C VAL A 94 -5.14 -17.53 -4.46
N PRO A 95 -6.06 -16.99 -3.64
CA PRO A 95 -7.32 -16.45 -4.14
C PRO A 95 -7.11 -15.16 -4.96
N GLN A 96 -8.13 -14.79 -5.71
CA GLN A 96 -8.37 -13.42 -6.13
C GLN A 96 -9.39 -12.80 -5.20
N PHE A 97 -9.18 -11.56 -4.77
CA PHE A 97 -10.12 -10.85 -3.91
C PHE A 97 -10.77 -9.66 -4.61
N SER A 98 -12.08 -9.50 -4.34
CA SER A 98 -12.76 -8.22 -4.46
C SER A 98 -12.79 -7.59 -3.08
N ILE A 99 -12.17 -6.44 -2.92
CA ILE A 99 -11.95 -5.79 -1.62
C ILE A 99 -12.18 -4.29 -1.71
N HIS A 100 -12.66 -3.68 -0.64
CA HIS A 100 -12.70 -2.23 -0.54
C HIS A 100 -11.27 -1.67 -0.40
N ARG A 101 -10.89 -0.72 -1.25
CA ARG A 101 -9.52 -0.18 -1.31
C ARG A 101 -9.04 0.37 0.03
N GLY A 102 -9.92 1.10 0.74
CA GLY A 102 -9.58 1.66 2.05
C GLY A 102 -9.36 0.59 3.12
N MET A 103 -10.13 -0.50 3.09
CA MET A 103 -9.93 -1.63 4.01
C MET A 103 -8.60 -2.33 3.74
N LEU A 104 -8.20 -2.52 2.48
CA LEU A 104 -6.87 -3.03 2.13
C LEU A 104 -5.77 -2.11 2.67
N GLN A 105 -5.89 -0.81 2.44
CA GLN A 105 -4.93 0.17 2.95
C GLN A 105 -4.84 0.13 4.48
N ARG A 106 -5.96 -0.02 5.18
CA ARG A 106 -6.00 -0.13 6.64
C ARG A 106 -5.26 -1.36 7.14
N VAL A 107 -5.52 -2.55 6.56
CA VAL A 107 -4.79 -3.78 6.91
C VAL A 107 -3.28 -3.61 6.76
N LEU A 108 -2.84 -2.95 5.67
CA LEU A 108 -1.43 -2.67 5.46
C LEU A 108 -0.86 -1.71 6.51
N ALA A 109 -1.58 -0.63 6.83
CA ALA A 109 -1.15 0.35 7.83
C ALA A 109 -1.07 -0.28 9.23
N ASP A 110 -2.08 -1.05 9.63
CA ASP A 110 -2.09 -1.74 10.92
C ASP A 110 -0.91 -2.72 11.03
N ALA A 111 -0.59 -3.45 9.96
CA ALA A 111 0.57 -4.34 9.92
C ALA A 111 1.91 -3.58 9.99
N VAL A 112 2.02 -2.40 9.37
CA VAL A 112 3.21 -1.54 9.50
C VAL A 112 3.37 -1.09 10.94
N VAL A 113 2.31 -0.58 11.57
CA VAL A 113 2.35 -0.12 12.97
C VAL A 113 2.66 -1.28 13.93
N GLU A 114 2.06 -2.46 13.73
CA GLU A 114 2.31 -3.64 14.54
C GLU A 114 3.78 -4.09 14.50
N ARG A 115 4.43 -4.02 13.33
CA ARG A 115 5.77 -4.59 13.11
C ARG A 115 6.89 -3.58 13.27
N LEU A 116 6.67 -2.33 12.88
CA LEU A 116 7.68 -1.27 12.90
C LEU A 116 7.45 -0.20 13.98
N GLY A 117 6.29 -0.23 14.65
CA GLY A 117 5.90 0.76 15.65
C GLY A 117 5.11 1.94 15.06
N SER A 118 4.48 2.71 15.94
CA SER A 118 3.62 3.85 15.58
C SER A 118 4.36 4.96 14.82
N ASP A 119 5.65 5.13 15.07
CA ASP A 119 6.48 6.17 14.46
C ASP A 119 6.88 5.85 13.01
N ALA A 120 6.61 4.63 12.54
CA ALA A 120 6.92 4.21 11.18
C ALA A 120 6.02 4.88 10.12
N ILE A 121 4.84 5.39 10.51
CA ILE A 121 3.96 6.16 9.62
C ILE A 121 3.76 7.55 10.21
N LYS A 122 4.27 8.56 9.51
CA LYS A 122 4.09 9.97 9.84
C LYS A 122 2.94 10.54 9.00
N THR A 123 1.73 10.50 9.54
CA THR A 123 0.55 11.13 8.92
C THR A 123 0.56 12.64 9.13
N GLY A 124 -0.13 13.41 8.28
CA GLY A 124 -0.10 14.87 8.29
C GLY A 124 1.26 15.45 7.90
N HIS A 125 2.13 14.70 7.23
CA HIS A 125 3.47 15.10 6.85
C HIS A 125 3.61 15.15 5.34
N ARG A 126 3.51 16.35 4.78
CA ARG A 126 3.63 16.57 3.33
C ARG A 126 5.09 16.73 2.93
N LEU A 127 5.58 15.86 2.03
CA LEU A 127 6.85 16.06 1.35
C LEU A 127 6.70 17.20 0.32
N ASN A 128 7.51 18.26 0.45
CA ASN A 128 7.48 19.40 -0.47
C ASN A 128 8.58 19.30 -1.53
N ALA A 129 9.77 18.88 -1.10
CA ALA A 129 10.94 18.79 -1.96
C ALA A 129 11.95 17.81 -1.37
N PHE A 130 12.89 17.41 -2.19
CA PHE A 130 14.08 16.68 -1.74
C PHE A 130 15.33 17.18 -2.47
N SER A 131 16.48 16.99 -1.84
CA SER A 131 17.79 17.18 -2.48
C SER A 131 18.66 15.97 -2.19
N GLN A 132 19.51 15.61 -3.13
CA GLN A 132 20.36 14.43 -3.05
C GLN A 132 21.81 14.80 -3.23
N THR A 133 22.67 14.20 -2.39
CA THR A 133 24.12 14.16 -2.53
C THR A 133 24.57 12.74 -2.84
N ALA A 134 25.88 12.50 -2.94
CA ALA A 134 26.40 11.13 -3.10
C ALA A 134 26.06 10.21 -1.90
N ASP A 135 25.94 10.79 -0.72
CA ASP A 135 25.88 10.01 0.53
C ASP A 135 24.53 10.10 1.27
N ALA A 136 23.65 11.05 0.91
CA ALA A 136 22.39 11.27 1.62
C ALA A 136 21.32 11.95 0.78
N VAL A 137 20.06 11.78 1.21
CA VAL A 137 18.90 12.49 0.72
C VAL A 137 18.33 13.35 1.84
N ALA A 138 18.21 14.65 1.61
CA ALA A 138 17.54 15.59 2.50
C ALA A 138 16.11 15.83 2.03
N LEU A 139 15.13 15.64 2.91
CA LEU A 139 13.71 15.82 2.66
C LEU A 139 13.23 17.09 3.33
N SER A 140 12.56 17.96 2.57
CA SER A 140 11.79 19.08 3.11
C SER A 140 10.34 18.62 3.29
N VAL A 141 9.88 18.60 4.53
CA VAL A 141 8.56 18.07 4.93
C VAL A 141 7.84 19.09 5.79
N THR A 142 6.58 19.37 5.48
CA THR A 142 5.73 20.21 6.35
C THR A 142 4.74 19.31 7.11
N PRO A 143 4.90 19.18 8.44
CA PRO A 143 3.87 18.61 9.30
C PRO A 143 2.60 19.49 9.29
N GLU A 144 1.43 18.89 9.51
CA GLU A 144 0.17 19.63 9.63
C GLU A 144 0.29 20.70 10.74
N ASP A 145 -0.07 21.96 10.42
CA ASP A 145 -0.03 23.13 11.31
C ASP A 145 1.35 23.48 11.91
N ARG A 146 2.44 23.03 11.27
CA ARG A 146 3.80 23.28 11.74
C ARG A 146 4.72 23.88 10.68
N VAL A 147 5.84 24.38 11.14
CA VAL A 147 6.92 24.88 10.29
C VAL A 147 7.59 23.72 9.56
N GLU A 148 7.99 23.96 8.34
CA GLU A 148 8.77 23.04 7.51
C GLU A 148 9.99 22.50 8.25
N GLN A 149 10.22 21.21 8.15
CA GLN A 149 11.31 20.47 8.80
C GLN A 149 12.16 19.74 7.75
N THR A 150 13.44 19.64 8.03
CA THR A 150 14.35 18.87 7.19
C THR A 150 14.69 17.55 7.86
N TYR A 151 14.56 16.46 7.11
CA TYR A 151 14.94 15.11 7.52
C TYR A 151 16.06 14.58 6.61
N ALA A 152 16.99 13.82 7.17
CA ALA A 152 18.08 13.16 6.43
C ALA A 152 17.90 11.64 6.43
N PHE A 153 17.98 11.05 5.23
CA PHE A 153 17.88 9.62 4.96
C PHE A 153 19.00 9.17 4.02
N ASP A 154 19.23 7.87 3.95
CA ASP A 154 20.17 7.28 3.00
C ASP A 154 19.50 7.09 1.61
N ALA A 155 18.18 6.91 1.59
CA ALA A 155 17.38 6.78 0.36
C ALA A 155 15.96 7.30 0.54
N LEU A 156 15.36 7.75 -0.58
CA LEU A 156 13.95 8.11 -0.70
C LEU A 156 13.30 7.28 -1.79
N VAL A 157 12.11 6.75 -1.52
CA VAL A 157 11.27 6.10 -2.53
C VAL A 157 9.96 6.86 -2.67
N GLY A 158 9.63 7.31 -3.88
CA GLY A 158 8.34 7.92 -4.22
C GLY A 158 7.27 6.86 -4.36
N ALA A 159 6.18 6.99 -3.60
CA ALA A 159 4.96 6.17 -3.66
C ALA A 159 3.71 7.04 -3.48
N ASP A 160 3.81 8.31 -3.85
CA ASP A 160 2.87 9.42 -3.64
C ASP A 160 1.76 9.50 -4.70
N GLY A 161 1.73 8.55 -5.64
CA GLY A 161 0.63 8.35 -6.58
C GLY A 161 0.65 9.29 -7.77
N ILE A 162 -0.53 9.61 -8.32
CA ILE A 162 -0.69 10.37 -9.56
C ILE A 162 -0.37 11.87 -9.42
N HIS A 163 -0.22 12.36 -8.21
CA HIS A 163 0.13 13.75 -7.89
C HIS A 163 1.57 13.87 -7.38
N SER A 164 2.41 12.89 -7.77
CA SER A 164 3.84 12.88 -7.44
C SER A 164 4.53 14.19 -7.85
N VAL A 165 5.44 14.65 -7.00
CA VAL A 165 6.21 15.90 -7.18
C VAL A 165 7.45 15.64 -8.01
#